data_59f1739c424a2056bd2e25b0e2d5109d
#
_entry.id   59f1739c424a2056bd2e25b0e2d5109d
#
_cell.length_a   1.000
_cell.length_b   1.000
_cell.length_c   1.000
_cell.angle_alpha   90.00
_cell.angle_beta   90.00
_cell.angle_gamma   90.00
#
_symmetry.space_group_name_H-M   'P 1'
#
loop_
_entity.id
_entity.type
_entity.pdbx_description
1 polymer ?
#
loop_
_entity_poly.entity_id
_entity_poly.type
_entity_poly.pdbx_seq_one_letter_code
_entity_poly.pdbx_strand_id
1 'polypeptide(L)'
;MKSVSKNLNSNISQKLFYLIVLILFLRVDLVFENNTPTGGDMGAHIVAIDTFIKDFMPNFQINGWSNDWFGGYPLYYFYFPLPAIITFFLNLIFPFGIAFKIMVVLSIILVVYSIEKLMRKTSNQISIYGATAGLFYVFTESFTIYGGNLASTLAGQFSFGYSLAFANLSIFYLLKSNNNFRFPISSIFLASCLLSHLIPFIIYSPIYAFYWLSRKQNFNQKILSISIFLALVSRWSASLIMNLEYTTNMSYTPFSRIEDLIKKDILPIIFILIGLLIAKHKNLIKNKTLNLFELYLIFSSILLYFFVPEGALWNGRLVPFFNLGIIFLLSLIHISEPTRLTS
;
A
#
# COMPACT_ATOMS: atom_id res chain seq x y z
N MET A 1 11.44 8.07 -36.28
CA MET A 1 10.09 8.59 -35.95
C MET A 1 9.03 7.49 -35.87
N LYS A 2 8.93 6.52 -36.79
CA LYS A 2 7.89 5.43 -36.74
C LYS A 2 7.97 4.51 -35.51
N SER A 3 9.13 4.26 -34.92
CA SER A 3 9.28 3.41 -33.73
C SER A 3 8.81 4.09 -32.44
N VAL A 4 8.98 5.42 -32.34
CA VAL A 4 8.55 6.21 -31.18
C VAL A 4 7.03 6.33 -31.15
N SER A 5 6.40 6.54 -32.32
CA SER A 5 4.94 6.63 -32.41
C SER A 5 4.25 5.30 -32.09
N LYS A 6 4.83 4.17 -32.52
CA LYS A 6 4.30 2.83 -32.21
C LYS A 6 4.36 2.49 -30.72
N ASN A 7 5.43 2.92 -30.03
CA ASN A 7 5.56 2.75 -28.57
C ASN A 7 4.62 3.67 -27.78
N LEU A 8 4.34 4.91 -28.25
CA LEU A 8 3.39 5.80 -27.59
C LEU A 8 1.96 5.27 -27.70
N ASN A 9 1.53 4.82 -28.88
CA ASN A 9 0.18 4.27 -29.08
C ASN A 9 -0.04 2.98 -28.28
N SER A 10 0.96 2.11 -28.18
CA SER A 10 0.91 0.92 -27.33
C SER A 10 0.73 1.27 -25.84
N ASN A 11 1.42 2.29 -25.34
CA ASN A 11 1.30 2.74 -23.93
C ASN A 11 -0.07 3.36 -23.62
N ILE A 12 -0.68 4.05 -24.57
CA ILE A 12 -2.00 4.68 -24.38
C ILE A 12 -3.10 3.60 -24.39
N SER A 13 -3.10 2.71 -25.36
CA SER A 13 -4.10 1.62 -25.44
C SER A 13 -4.05 0.70 -24.21
N GLN A 14 -2.87 0.43 -23.68
CA GLN A 14 -2.69 -0.36 -22.46
C GLN A 14 -3.26 0.35 -21.22
N LYS A 15 -2.96 1.62 -21.04
CA LYS A 15 -3.52 2.39 -19.94
C LYS A 15 -5.04 2.47 -20.01
N LEU A 16 -5.58 2.64 -21.20
CA LEU A 16 -7.01 2.64 -21.43
C LEU A 16 -7.64 1.30 -21.08
N PHE A 17 -7.02 0.19 -21.49
CA PHE A 17 -7.47 -1.15 -21.11
C PHE A 17 -7.55 -1.33 -19.57
N TYR A 18 -6.50 -0.98 -18.83
CA TYR A 18 -6.53 -1.07 -17.37
C TYR A 18 -7.57 -0.16 -16.74
N LEU A 19 -7.73 1.04 -17.26
CA LEU A 19 -8.77 1.96 -16.81
C LEU A 19 -10.16 1.36 -17.02
N ILE A 20 -10.42 0.76 -18.19
CA ILE A 20 -11.70 0.08 -18.50
C ILE A 20 -11.92 -1.08 -17.52
N VAL A 21 -10.91 -1.93 -17.30
CA VAL A 21 -11.01 -3.03 -16.34
C VAL A 21 -11.37 -2.51 -14.95
N LEU A 22 -10.68 -1.48 -14.47
CA LEU A 22 -10.97 -0.88 -13.17
C LEU A 22 -12.38 -0.28 -13.12
N ILE A 23 -12.82 0.43 -14.14
CA ILE A 23 -14.16 1.02 -14.23
C ILE A 23 -15.24 -0.07 -14.12
N LEU A 24 -15.08 -1.17 -14.85
CA LEU A 24 -16.05 -2.27 -14.88
C LEU A 24 -16.12 -2.99 -13.53
N PHE A 25 -14.97 -3.30 -12.92
CA PHE A 25 -14.93 -4.05 -11.67
C PHE A 25 -15.26 -3.19 -10.44
N LEU A 26 -14.92 -1.90 -10.45
CA LEU A 26 -15.20 -0.99 -9.34
C LEU A 26 -16.62 -0.41 -9.37
N ARG A 27 -17.45 -0.80 -10.34
CA ARG A 27 -18.83 -0.31 -10.45
C ARG A 27 -18.89 1.21 -10.26
N VAL A 28 -18.17 1.92 -11.14
CA VAL A 28 -18.04 3.40 -11.07
C VAL A 28 -19.42 4.08 -11.12
N ASP A 29 -20.41 3.45 -11.78
CA ASP A 29 -21.81 3.87 -11.74
C ASP A 29 -22.32 4.06 -10.30
N LEU A 30 -22.06 3.11 -9.39
CA LEU A 30 -22.47 3.17 -8.00
C LEU A 30 -21.67 4.20 -7.17
N VAL A 31 -20.46 4.53 -7.60
CA VAL A 31 -19.63 5.54 -6.90
C VAL A 31 -20.29 6.91 -6.91
N PHE A 32 -20.95 7.28 -8.02
CA PHE A 32 -21.58 8.59 -8.18
C PHE A 32 -23.03 8.67 -7.68
N GLU A 33 -23.57 7.63 -7.11
CA GLU A 33 -24.83 7.70 -6.36
C GLU A 33 -24.60 8.36 -4.99
N ASN A 34 -25.48 9.27 -4.57
CA ASN A 34 -25.34 9.92 -3.26
C ASN A 34 -25.93 9.06 -2.12
N ASN A 35 -25.31 7.90 -1.90
CA ASN A 35 -25.59 7.00 -0.79
C ASN A 35 -24.27 6.56 -0.15
N THR A 36 -24.34 5.97 1.04
CA THR A 36 -23.18 5.44 1.76
C THR A 36 -23.09 3.92 1.55
N PRO A 37 -21.87 3.37 1.34
CA PRO A 37 -21.67 1.93 1.23
C PRO A 37 -21.88 1.26 2.58
N THR A 38 -22.25 -0.02 2.54
CA THR A 38 -22.42 -0.88 3.73
C THR A 38 -21.50 -2.10 3.63
N GLY A 39 -21.35 -2.82 4.72
CA GLY A 39 -20.57 -4.06 4.82
C GLY A 39 -19.24 -3.89 5.58
N GLY A 40 -18.86 -4.93 6.32
CA GLY A 40 -17.67 -4.91 7.16
C GLY A 40 -17.62 -3.69 8.09
N ASP A 41 -16.47 -3.03 8.15
CA ASP A 41 -16.22 -1.86 9.00
C ASP A 41 -16.67 -0.53 8.35
N MET A 42 -17.32 -0.54 7.16
CA MET A 42 -17.67 0.68 6.43
C MET A 42 -18.53 1.63 7.25
N GLY A 43 -19.55 1.11 7.97
CA GLY A 43 -20.42 1.95 8.82
C GLY A 43 -19.64 2.70 9.89
N ALA A 44 -18.69 2.03 10.51
CA ALA A 44 -17.79 2.60 11.49
C ALA A 44 -16.94 3.76 10.92
N HIS A 45 -16.36 3.53 9.77
CA HIS A 45 -15.57 4.56 9.08
C HIS A 45 -16.39 5.75 8.59
N ILE A 46 -17.63 5.50 8.16
CA ILE A 46 -18.54 6.56 7.73
C ILE A 46 -18.83 7.51 8.89
N VAL A 47 -19.22 6.99 10.06
CA VAL A 47 -19.47 7.81 11.25
C VAL A 47 -18.20 8.55 11.66
N ALA A 48 -17.06 7.87 11.75
CA ALA A 48 -15.81 8.47 12.16
C ALA A 48 -15.35 9.61 11.22
N ILE A 49 -15.52 9.44 9.92
CA ILE A 49 -15.12 10.46 8.92
C ILE A 49 -16.14 11.61 8.88
N ASP A 50 -17.44 11.33 9.06
CA ASP A 50 -18.46 12.37 9.13
C ASP A 50 -18.23 13.29 10.34
N THR A 51 -17.99 12.72 11.52
CA THR A 51 -17.61 13.46 12.74
C THR A 51 -16.31 14.27 12.52
N PHE A 52 -15.31 13.68 11.88
CA PHE A 52 -14.07 14.38 11.55
C PHE A 52 -14.31 15.62 10.70
N ILE A 53 -15.17 15.50 9.68
CA ILE A 53 -15.48 16.61 8.75
C ILE A 53 -16.30 17.69 9.44
N LYS A 54 -17.28 17.32 10.25
CA LYS A 54 -18.23 18.26 10.85
C LYS A 54 -17.70 18.95 12.11
N ASP A 55 -16.99 18.20 12.95
CA ASP A 55 -16.65 18.65 14.30
C ASP A 55 -15.16 19.02 14.44
N PHE A 56 -14.24 18.27 13.78
CA PHE A 56 -12.83 18.47 13.98
C PHE A 56 -12.20 19.44 12.97
N MET A 57 -12.49 19.26 11.69
CA MET A 57 -11.88 20.11 10.64
C MET A 57 -12.22 21.59 10.75
N PRO A 58 -13.45 22.02 11.12
CA PRO A 58 -13.72 23.45 11.35
C PRO A 58 -12.86 24.07 12.44
N ASN A 59 -12.39 23.26 13.40
CA ASN A 59 -11.54 23.68 14.51
C ASN A 59 -10.04 23.37 14.28
N PHE A 60 -9.63 23.00 13.06
CA PHE A 60 -8.27 22.58 12.70
C PHE A 60 -7.71 21.45 13.59
N GLN A 61 -8.60 20.56 14.05
CA GLN A 61 -8.23 19.39 14.84
C GLN A 61 -8.12 18.16 13.96
N ILE A 62 -7.11 17.29 14.23
CA ILE A 62 -6.94 16.01 13.54
C ILE A 62 -7.38 14.82 14.40
N ASN A 63 -7.64 15.04 15.66
CA ASN A 63 -8.17 14.09 16.63
C ASN A 63 -8.95 14.85 17.71
N GLY A 64 -9.87 14.17 18.37
CA GLY A 64 -10.73 14.76 19.37
C GLY A 64 -11.65 13.71 20.02
N TRP A 65 -12.53 14.19 20.89
CA TRP A 65 -13.55 13.36 21.51
C TRP A 65 -14.82 13.33 20.64
N SER A 66 -15.30 12.14 20.28
CA SER A 66 -16.58 11.94 19.62
C SER A 66 -17.60 11.35 20.61
N ASN A 67 -18.80 11.88 20.60
CA ASN A 67 -19.91 11.36 21.41
C ASN A 67 -20.75 10.31 20.68
N ASP A 68 -20.43 9.98 19.42
CA ASP A 68 -21.27 9.12 18.57
C ASP A 68 -21.22 7.64 18.97
N TRP A 69 -20.17 7.22 19.71
CA TRP A 69 -19.96 5.84 20.12
C TRP A 69 -19.62 5.69 21.58
N PHE A 70 -20.11 4.59 22.21
CA PHE A 70 -19.74 4.12 23.56
C PHE A 70 -19.95 5.15 24.68
N GLY A 71 -20.77 6.17 24.47
CA GLY A 71 -20.90 7.30 25.40
C GLY A 71 -19.71 8.26 25.39
N GLY A 72 -18.84 8.11 24.43
CA GLY A 72 -17.66 8.92 24.19
C GLY A 72 -16.46 8.08 23.74
N TYR A 73 -15.76 8.59 22.72
CA TYR A 73 -14.66 7.87 22.08
C TYR A 73 -13.54 8.84 21.63
N PRO A 74 -12.26 8.55 21.94
CA PRO A 74 -11.12 9.37 21.52
C PRO A 74 -10.79 9.12 20.04
N LEU A 75 -11.56 9.75 19.14
CA LEU A 75 -11.48 9.54 17.70
C LEU A 75 -10.15 10.08 17.13
N TYR A 76 -9.49 9.28 16.31
CA TYR A 76 -8.19 9.53 15.67
C TYR A 76 -6.99 9.73 16.63
N TYR A 77 -7.11 9.37 17.90
CA TYR A 77 -5.95 9.22 18.75
C TYR A 77 -5.15 7.95 18.43
N PHE A 78 -5.88 6.85 18.17
CA PHE A 78 -5.33 5.52 17.93
C PHE A 78 -5.56 5.01 16.49
N TYR A 79 -6.26 5.78 15.67
CA TYR A 79 -6.55 5.45 14.28
C TYR A 79 -5.97 6.50 13.32
N PHE A 80 -5.90 6.18 12.05
CA PHE A 80 -5.10 6.88 11.04
C PHE A 80 -5.90 7.99 10.37
N PRO A 81 -5.50 9.27 10.42
CA PRO A 81 -6.32 10.39 9.99
C PRO A 81 -6.29 10.65 8.47
N LEU A 82 -5.30 10.11 7.72
CA LEU A 82 -5.12 10.51 6.32
C LEU A 82 -6.33 10.19 5.40
N PRO A 83 -7.02 9.03 5.51
CA PRO A 83 -8.22 8.81 4.71
C PRO A 83 -9.35 9.80 5.02
N ALA A 84 -9.50 10.21 6.28
CA ALA A 84 -10.48 11.23 6.66
C ALA A 84 -10.13 12.60 6.08
N ILE A 85 -8.84 12.97 6.11
CA ILE A 85 -8.34 14.21 5.50
C ILE A 85 -8.61 14.20 3.98
N ILE A 86 -8.34 13.08 3.30
CA ILE A 86 -8.64 12.93 1.86
C ILE A 86 -10.14 13.11 1.61
N THR A 87 -10.99 12.47 2.41
CA THR A 87 -12.44 12.58 2.28
C THR A 87 -12.92 14.01 2.53
N PHE A 88 -12.35 14.72 3.51
CA PHE A 88 -12.65 16.13 3.74
C PHE A 88 -12.43 16.99 2.48
N PHE A 89 -11.27 16.88 1.83
CA PHE A 89 -11.00 17.65 0.61
C PHE A 89 -11.92 17.24 -0.55
N LEU A 90 -12.25 15.96 -0.68
CA LEU A 90 -13.23 15.52 -1.68
C LEU A 90 -14.64 16.03 -1.36
N ASN A 91 -15.01 16.14 -0.09
CA ASN A 91 -16.31 16.61 0.34
C ASN A 91 -16.52 18.12 0.11
N LEU A 92 -15.47 18.88 -0.15
CA LEU A 92 -15.58 20.28 -0.61
C LEU A 92 -16.14 20.39 -2.04
N ILE A 93 -16.07 19.29 -2.81
CA ILE A 93 -16.46 19.24 -4.23
C ILE A 93 -17.68 18.35 -4.44
N PHE A 94 -17.76 17.23 -3.74
CA PHE A 94 -18.79 16.20 -3.90
C PHE A 94 -19.61 16.03 -2.62
N PRO A 95 -20.88 15.62 -2.70
CA PRO A 95 -21.63 15.17 -1.53
C PRO A 95 -20.88 14.06 -0.78
N PHE A 96 -21.08 13.99 0.54
CA PHE A 96 -20.33 13.09 1.44
C PHE A 96 -20.30 11.62 0.99
N GLY A 97 -21.45 11.06 0.58
CA GLY A 97 -21.52 9.67 0.12
C GLY A 97 -20.67 9.39 -1.11
N ILE A 98 -20.62 10.36 -2.06
CA ILE A 98 -19.76 10.27 -3.25
C ILE A 98 -18.29 10.46 -2.86
N ALA A 99 -17.97 11.48 -2.04
CA ALA A 99 -16.61 11.77 -1.57
C ALA A 99 -15.99 10.56 -0.86
N PHE A 100 -16.75 9.92 0.02
CA PHE A 100 -16.34 8.72 0.73
C PHE A 100 -16.04 7.55 -0.23
N LYS A 101 -16.93 7.28 -1.19
CA LYS A 101 -16.73 6.19 -2.17
C LYS A 101 -15.57 6.46 -3.12
N ILE A 102 -15.36 7.71 -3.55
CA ILE A 102 -14.17 8.10 -4.33
C ILE A 102 -12.91 7.82 -3.52
N MET A 103 -12.88 8.18 -2.22
CA MET A 103 -11.74 7.90 -1.35
C MET A 103 -11.47 6.39 -1.27
N VAL A 104 -12.49 5.54 -1.10
CA VAL A 104 -12.33 4.08 -1.05
C VAL A 104 -11.75 3.55 -2.37
N VAL A 105 -12.31 3.95 -3.51
CA VAL A 105 -11.87 3.52 -4.85
C VAL A 105 -10.45 4.01 -5.16
N LEU A 106 -10.12 5.23 -4.74
CA LEU A 106 -8.79 5.80 -4.94
C LEU A 106 -7.70 4.95 -4.27
N SER A 107 -7.98 4.32 -3.13
CA SER A 107 -7.00 3.44 -2.46
C SER A 107 -6.63 2.24 -3.35
N ILE A 108 -7.60 1.63 -4.05
CA ILE A 108 -7.38 0.51 -4.98
C ILE A 108 -6.55 0.96 -6.19
N ILE A 109 -6.93 2.08 -6.79
CA ILE A 109 -6.21 2.65 -7.94
C ILE A 109 -4.76 2.96 -7.56
N LEU A 110 -4.52 3.53 -6.38
CA LEU A 110 -3.19 3.85 -5.90
C LEU A 110 -2.34 2.59 -5.63
N VAL A 111 -2.92 1.49 -5.14
CA VAL A 111 -2.21 0.22 -4.99
C VAL A 111 -1.71 -0.26 -6.35
N VAL A 112 -2.59 -0.37 -7.35
CA VAL A 112 -2.21 -0.81 -8.71
C VAL A 112 -1.15 0.11 -9.31
N TYR A 113 -1.35 1.43 -9.20
CA TYR A 113 -0.40 2.43 -9.69
C TYR A 113 0.98 2.34 -9.02
N SER A 114 1.01 2.14 -7.70
CA SER A 114 2.26 2.06 -6.93
C SER A 114 3.07 0.82 -7.28
N ILE A 115 2.41 -0.32 -7.47
CA ILE A 115 3.02 -1.57 -7.93
C ILE A 115 3.59 -1.39 -9.33
N GLU A 116 2.81 -0.82 -10.27
CA GLU A 116 3.29 -0.51 -11.62
C GLU A 116 4.53 0.38 -11.59
N LYS A 117 4.51 1.45 -10.80
CA LYS A 117 5.66 2.38 -10.69
C LYS A 117 6.91 1.71 -10.15
N LEU A 118 6.76 0.90 -9.11
CA LEU A 118 7.90 0.21 -8.51
C LEU A 118 8.49 -0.82 -9.49
N MET A 119 7.65 -1.54 -10.21
CA MET A 119 8.07 -2.52 -11.21
C MET A 119 8.71 -1.88 -12.45
N ARG A 120 8.28 -0.71 -12.90
CA ARG A 120 8.94 0.02 -13.99
C ARG A 120 10.39 0.37 -13.71
N LYS A 121 10.79 0.41 -12.45
CA LYS A 121 12.18 0.63 -12.08
C LYS A 121 13.07 -0.56 -12.44
N THR A 122 12.49 -1.77 -12.49
CA THR A 122 13.20 -3.01 -12.79
C THR A 122 13.47 -3.19 -14.28
N SER A 123 12.60 -2.66 -15.14
CA SER A 123 12.68 -2.84 -16.59
C SER A 123 12.17 -1.62 -17.34
N ASN A 124 13.01 -1.06 -18.19
CA ASN A 124 12.64 0.06 -19.06
C ASN A 124 11.56 -0.28 -20.12
N GLN A 125 11.19 -1.55 -20.26
CA GLN A 125 10.32 -2.01 -21.35
C GLN A 125 8.86 -2.22 -20.95
N ILE A 126 8.46 -2.21 -19.64
CA ILE A 126 7.25 -2.95 -19.28
C ILE A 126 6.33 -2.22 -18.30
N SER A 127 5.52 -1.33 -18.85
CA SER A 127 4.34 -0.76 -18.20
C SER A 127 3.22 -1.81 -18.02
N ILE A 128 3.07 -2.72 -18.98
CA ILE A 128 1.98 -3.70 -19.01
C ILE A 128 2.07 -4.73 -17.90
N TYR A 129 3.26 -5.31 -17.68
CA TYR A 129 3.43 -6.35 -16.65
C TYR A 129 3.29 -5.79 -15.23
N GLY A 130 3.75 -4.55 -15.01
CA GLY A 130 3.59 -3.89 -13.71
C GLY A 130 2.13 -3.63 -13.35
N ALA A 131 1.33 -3.14 -14.30
CA ALA A 131 -0.09 -2.91 -14.07
C ALA A 131 -0.87 -4.24 -13.96
N THR A 132 -0.53 -5.26 -14.76
CA THR A 132 -1.10 -6.60 -14.64
C THR A 132 -0.79 -7.21 -13.26
N ALA A 133 0.44 -7.08 -12.78
CA ALA A 133 0.82 -7.52 -11.45
C ALA A 133 0.02 -6.80 -10.35
N GLY A 134 -0.19 -5.49 -10.51
CA GLY A 134 -1.01 -4.69 -9.61
C GLY A 134 -2.47 -5.12 -9.60
N LEU A 135 -3.06 -5.39 -10.77
CA LEU A 135 -4.42 -5.91 -10.89
C LEU A 135 -4.51 -7.32 -10.28
N PHE A 136 -3.55 -8.19 -10.60
CA PHE A 136 -3.52 -9.53 -10.00
C PHE A 136 -3.48 -9.48 -8.48
N TYR A 137 -2.65 -8.61 -7.91
CA TYR A 137 -2.58 -8.40 -6.47
C TYR A 137 -3.92 -7.94 -5.89
N VAL A 138 -4.56 -6.94 -6.51
CA VAL A 138 -5.81 -6.37 -6.03
C VAL A 138 -6.97 -7.36 -6.13
N PHE A 139 -7.02 -8.18 -7.18
CA PHE A 139 -8.10 -9.14 -7.40
C PHE A 139 -7.86 -10.52 -6.79
N THR A 140 -6.76 -10.74 -6.07
CA THR A 140 -6.56 -11.99 -5.34
C THR A 140 -7.47 -12.06 -4.11
N GLU A 141 -8.13 -13.17 -3.87
CA GLU A 141 -9.05 -13.40 -2.76
C GLU A 141 -8.41 -14.15 -1.58
N SER A 142 -7.21 -14.67 -1.75
CA SER A 142 -6.53 -15.51 -0.75
C SER A 142 -6.31 -14.82 0.61
N PHE A 143 -6.34 -13.48 0.66
CA PHE A 143 -6.17 -12.69 1.87
C PHE A 143 -7.28 -11.60 2.06
N THR A 144 -8.52 -11.99 1.86
CA THR A 144 -9.69 -11.11 1.80
C THR A 144 -9.85 -10.13 2.95
N ILE A 145 -9.55 -10.52 4.18
CA ILE A 145 -9.70 -9.64 5.36
C ILE A 145 -8.36 -9.10 5.89
N TYR A 146 -7.26 -9.42 5.23
CA TYR A 146 -5.91 -9.11 5.72
C TYR A 146 -5.41 -7.74 5.31
N GLY A 147 -6.00 -7.15 4.29
CA GLY A 147 -5.68 -5.83 3.75
C GLY A 147 -5.08 -5.88 2.33
N GLY A 148 -5.17 -4.76 1.62
CA GLY A 148 -4.48 -4.52 0.36
C GLY A 148 -5.20 -4.98 -0.92
N ASN A 149 -6.14 -5.93 -0.86
CA ASN A 149 -6.94 -6.36 -2.01
C ASN A 149 -8.31 -5.68 -2.09
N LEU A 150 -9.05 -5.93 -3.19
CA LEU A 150 -10.36 -5.35 -3.43
C LEU A 150 -11.36 -5.73 -2.32
N ALA A 151 -11.47 -7.02 -1.99
CA ALA A 151 -12.42 -7.51 -1.01
C ALA A 151 -12.15 -6.94 0.39
N SER A 152 -10.88 -6.87 0.80
CA SER A 152 -10.48 -6.21 2.06
C SER A 152 -10.81 -4.71 2.04
N THR A 153 -10.57 -4.03 0.93
CA THR A 153 -10.87 -2.59 0.80
C THR A 153 -12.38 -2.33 0.91
N LEU A 154 -13.21 -3.15 0.25
CA LEU A 154 -14.67 -3.04 0.33
C LEU A 154 -15.22 -3.47 1.69
N ALA A 155 -14.47 -4.22 2.48
CA ALA A 155 -14.80 -4.52 3.88
C ALA A 155 -14.34 -3.43 4.87
N GLY A 156 -13.79 -2.30 4.41
CA GLY A 156 -13.36 -1.19 5.26
C GLY A 156 -11.85 -1.04 5.45
N GLN A 157 -11.03 -1.91 4.83
CA GLN A 157 -9.56 -1.88 4.98
C GLN A 157 -8.86 -0.95 3.98
N PHE A 158 -9.54 0.09 3.49
CA PHE A 158 -8.99 1.06 2.53
C PHE A 158 -7.76 1.81 3.06
N SER A 159 -7.69 2.05 4.37
CA SER A 159 -6.52 2.67 5.04
C SER A 159 -5.25 1.86 4.83
N PHE A 160 -5.34 0.53 4.89
CA PHE A 160 -4.23 -0.37 4.59
C PHE A 160 -3.78 -0.24 3.12
N GLY A 161 -4.73 -0.17 2.19
CA GLY A 161 -4.44 0.03 0.76
C GLY A 161 -3.68 1.34 0.50
N TYR A 162 -4.12 2.46 1.09
CA TYR A 162 -3.38 3.72 1.03
C TYR A 162 -1.96 3.60 1.55
N SER A 163 -1.82 3.03 2.76
CA SER A 163 -0.52 2.86 3.40
C SER A 163 0.43 2.02 2.53
N LEU A 164 -0.05 0.89 1.99
CA LEU A 164 0.74 0.03 1.10
C LEU A 164 1.16 0.76 -0.18
N ALA A 165 0.24 1.51 -0.78
CA ALA A 165 0.54 2.29 -1.99
C ALA A 165 1.60 3.37 -1.71
N PHE A 166 1.48 4.10 -0.62
CA PHE A 166 2.46 5.11 -0.22
C PHE A 166 3.79 4.49 0.19
N ALA A 167 3.80 3.32 0.83
CA ALA A 167 5.02 2.57 1.11
C ALA A 167 5.77 2.21 -0.19
N ASN A 168 5.08 1.67 -1.19
CA ASN A 168 5.66 1.37 -2.49
C ASN A 168 6.21 2.63 -3.19
N LEU A 169 5.46 3.73 -3.17
CA LEU A 169 5.89 5.00 -3.74
C LEU A 169 7.09 5.59 -3.01
N SER A 170 7.16 5.46 -1.67
CA SER A 170 8.31 5.90 -0.89
C SER A 170 9.60 5.21 -1.34
N ILE A 171 9.57 3.89 -1.51
CA ILE A 171 10.71 3.10 -2.03
C ILE A 171 11.02 3.49 -3.49
N PHE A 172 10.00 3.63 -4.35
CA PHE A 172 10.20 4.05 -5.74
C PHE A 172 10.96 5.38 -5.86
N TYR A 173 10.50 6.42 -5.14
CA TYR A 173 11.12 7.74 -5.18
C TYR A 173 12.50 7.73 -4.54
N LEU A 174 12.71 6.99 -3.47
CA LEU A 174 14.00 6.81 -2.82
C LEU A 174 15.01 6.15 -3.77
N LEU A 175 14.62 5.08 -4.47
CA LEU A 175 15.47 4.38 -5.43
C LEU A 175 15.72 5.20 -6.71
N LYS A 176 14.83 6.13 -7.07
CA LYS A 176 14.96 7.00 -8.25
C LYS A 176 15.68 8.32 -7.97
N SER A 177 16.23 8.50 -6.80
CA SER A 177 16.75 9.78 -6.27
C SER A 177 18.07 10.26 -6.86
N ASN A 178 18.25 10.20 -8.19
CA ASN A 178 19.37 10.89 -8.85
C ASN A 178 19.16 12.43 -8.93
N ASN A 179 18.00 12.92 -8.44
CA ASN A 179 17.64 14.33 -8.44
C ASN A 179 17.29 14.75 -6.99
N ASN A 180 17.79 15.90 -6.57
CA ASN A 180 17.65 16.44 -5.22
C ASN A 180 16.19 16.52 -4.70
N PHE A 181 15.21 16.76 -5.58
CA PHE A 181 13.80 16.85 -5.18
C PHE A 181 13.13 15.51 -4.87
N ARG A 182 13.63 14.40 -5.43
CA ARG A 182 12.97 13.09 -5.26
C ARG A 182 13.21 12.47 -3.90
N PHE A 183 14.31 12.81 -3.28
CA PHE A 183 14.68 12.29 -1.97
C PHE A 183 13.72 12.79 -0.87
N PRO A 184 13.46 14.11 -0.72
CA PRO A 184 12.41 14.61 0.17
C PRO A 184 11.01 14.09 -0.15
N ILE A 185 10.65 13.95 -1.44
CA ILE A 185 9.36 13.39 -1.86
C ILE A 185 9.16 11.97 -1.32
N SER A 186 10.23 11.15 -1.27
CA SER A 186 10.13 9.80 -0.69
C SER A 186 9.71 9.83 0.78
N SER A 187 10.12 10.85 1.55
CA SER A 187 9.74 11.02 2.95
C SER A 187 8.30 11.49 3.12
N ILE A 188 7.77 12.30 2.18
CA ILE A 188 6.34 12.63 2.17
C ILE A 188 5.50 11.35 2.01
N PHE A 189 5.88 10.49 1.08
CA PHE A 189 5.16 9.21 0.91
C PHE A 189 5.33 8.28 2.12
N LEU A 190 6.49 8.26 2.77
CA LEU A 190 6.68 7.49 4.00
C LEU A 190 5.82 8.03 5.16
N ALA A 191 5.70 9.34 5.30
CA ALA A 191 4.82 9.98 6.27
C ALA A 191 3.34 9.66 5.96
N SER A 192 2.93 9.76 4.69
CA SER A 192 1.58 9.38 4.26
C SER A 192 1.28 7.90 4.50
N CYS A 193 2.28 7.03 4.37
CA CYS A 193 2.17 5.62 4.74
C CYS A 193 1.81 5.46 6.22
N LEU A 194 2.56 6.09 7.12
CA LEU A 194 2.31 6.03 8.56
C LEU A 194 0.94 6.62 8.93
N LEU A 195 0.58 7.77 8.37
CA LEU A 195 -0.70 8.43 8.61
C LEU A 195 -1.91 7.70 8.01
N SER A 196 -1.69 6.68 7.18
CA SER A 196 -2.74 5.83 6.63
C SER A 196 -2.90 4.52 7.38
N HIS A 197 -1.82 3.82 7.76
CA HIS A 197 -1.88 2.58 8.53
C HIS A 197 -0.50 2.15 9.04
N LEU A 198 -0.43 1.71 10.31
CA LEU A 198 0.83 1.38 10.98
C LEU A 198 1.52 0.13 10.40
N ILE A 199 0.76 -0.91 10.02
CA ILE A 199 1.35 -2.21 9.63
C ILE A 199 2.23 -2.10 8.38
N PRO A 200 1.79 -1.54 7.23
CA PRO A 200 2.68 -1.34 6.11
C PRO A 200 3.89 -0.45 6.44
N PHE A 201 3.71 0.56 7.32
CA PHE A 201 4.83 1.38 7.77
C PHE A 201 5.88 0.56 8.52
N ILE A 202 5.47 -0.31 9.47
CA ILE A 202 6.39 -1.17 10.22
C ILE A 202 7.18 -2.09 9.29
N ILE A 203 6.51 -2.69 8.30
CA ILE A 203 7.17 -3.60 7.35
C ILE A 203 8.13 -2.85 6.42
N TYR A 204 7.79 -1.65 5.96
CA TYR A 204 8.60 -0.94 4.98
C TYR A 204 9.67 -0.03 5.57
N SER A 205 9.50 0.45 6.81
CA SER A 205 10.45 1.40 7.41
C SER A 205 11.88 0.85 7.56
N PRO A 206 12.15 -0.43 7.89
CA PRO A 206 13.51 -0.92 7.98
C PRO A 206 14.22 -0.95 6.63
N ILE A 207 13.57 -1.44 5.58
CA ILE A 207 14.17 -1.47 4.23
C ILE A 207 14.28 -0.06 3.63
N TYR A 208 13.33 0.83 3.95
CA TYR A 208 13.44 2.25 3.59
C TYR A 208 14.65 2.88 4.26
N ALA A 209 14.84 2.69 5.57
CA ALA A 209 15.98 3.20 6.31
C ALA A 209 17.31 2.67 5.75
N PHE A 210 17.39 1.39 5.44
CA PHE A 210 18.56 0.79 4.79
C PHE A 210 18.91 1.49 3.47
N TYR A 211 17.95 1.67 2.57
CA TYR A 211 18.19 2.36 1.31
C TYR A 211 18.49 3.84 1.50
N TRP A 212 17.81 4.50 2.44
CA TRP A 212 18.03 5.91 2.75
C TRP A 212 19.46 6.17 3.25
N LEU A 213 19.98 5.31 4.14
CA LEU A 213 21.36 5.36 4.62
C LEU A 213 22.37 5.07 3.50
N SER A 214 22.09 4.09 2.64
CA SER A 214 22.97 3.67 1.56
C SER A 214 23.07 4.69 0.42
N ARG A 215 22.16 5.68 0.34
CA ARG A 215 22.19 6.71 -0.71
C ARG A 215 23.24 7.79 -0.43
N LYS A 216 24.07 8.06 -1.46
CA LYS A 216 25.05 9.15 -1.43
C LYS A 216 24.34 10.48 -1.73
N GLN A 217 23.55 10.97 -0.80
CA GLN A 217 22.95 12.30 -0.82
C GLN A 217 23.74 13.23 0.10
N ASN A 218 23.73 14.54 -0.21
CA ASN A 218 24.35 15.51 0.69
C ASN A 218 23.59 15.62 2.02
N PHE A 219 24.28 16.05 3.05
CA PHE A 219 23.75 16.10 4.41
C PHE A 219 22.47 16.95 4.51
N ASN A 220 22.40 18.09 3.82
CA ASN A 220 21.23 18.97 3.83
C ASN A 220 19.97 18.28 3.27
N GLN A 221 20.10 17.45 2.23
CA GLN A 221 18.98 16.68 1.69
C GLN A 221 18.50 15.61 2.67
N LYS A 222 19.41 15.01 3.42
CA LYS A 222 19.05 14.05 4.46
C LYS A 222 18.31 14.72 5.62
N ILE A 223 18.82 15.87 6.10
CA ILE A 223 18.12 16.67 7.13
C ILE A 223 16.74 17.08 6.64
N LEU A 224 16.63 17.66 5.44
CA LEU A 224 15.35 18.08 4.87
C LEU A 224 14.34 16.91 4.80
N SER A 225 14.81 15.72 4.40
CA SER A 225 14.01 14.51 4.33
C SER A 225 13.44 14.11 5.71
N ILE A 226 14.26 14.12 6.76
CA ILE A 226 13.84 13.83 8.14
C ILE A 226 12.89 14.91 8.64
N SER A 227 13.22 16.19 8.43
CA SER A 227 12.40 17.31 8.90
C SER A 227 11.00 17.29 8.29
N ILE A 228 10.87 16.98 7.00
CA ILE A 228 9.57 16.83 6.32
C ILE A 228 8.79 15.66 6.92
N PHE A 229 9.43 14.50 7.10
CA PHE A 229 8.77 13.35 7.71
C PHE A 229 8.23 13.71 9.10
N LEU A 230 9.09 14.24 9.98
CA LEU A 230 8.71 14.62 11.35
C LEU A 230 7.62 15.70 11.36
N ALA A 231 7.73 16.73 10.53
CA ALA A 231 6.72 17.80 10.47
C ALA A 231 5.32 17.26 10.12
N LEU A 232 5.23 16.26 9.23
CA LEU A 232 3.95 15.68 8.82
C LEU A 232 3.36 14.73 9.86
N VAL A 233 4.19 13.97 10.58
CA VAL A 233 3.68 12.90 11.45
C VAL A 233 3.65 13.27 12.94
N SER A 234 4.42 14.27 13.38
CA SER A 234 4.66 14.53 14.79
C SER A 234 3.38 14.76 15.60
N ARG A 235 2.46 15.57 15.09
CA ARG A 235 1.21 15.90 15.81
C ARG A 235 0.38 14.66 16.11
N TRP A 236 0.18 13.77 15.11
CA TRP A 236 -0.58 12.55 15.31
C TRP A 236 0.21 11.51 16.11
N SER A 237 1.49 11.31 15.78
CA SER A 237 2.34 10.32 16.46
C SER A 237 2.58 10.67 17.93
N ALA A 238 2.74 11.95 18.26
CA ALA A 238 2.85 12.39 19.64
C ALA A 238 1.58 12.05 20.43
N SER A 239 0.40 12.34 19.85
CA SER A 239 -0.88 12.01 20.47
C SER A 239 -1.03 10.49 20.69
N LEU A 240 -0.67 9.66 19.70
CA LEU A 240 -0.68 8.20 19.82
C LEU A 240 0.28 7.73 20.94
N ILE A 241 1.52 8.19 20.93
CA ILE A 241 2.56 7.73 21.87
C ILE A 241 2.19 8.11 23.32
N MET A 242 1.69 9.33 23.53
CA MET A 242 1.31 9.82 24.86
C MET A 242 0.10 9.09 25.47
N ASN A 243 -0.69 8.40 24.63
CA ASN A 243 -1.90 7.71 25.07
C ASN A 243 -1.83 6.19 24.86
N LEU A 244 -0.65 5.61 24.59
CA LEU A 244 -0.51 4.16 24.36
C LEU A 244 -0.98 3.31 25.54
N GLU A 245 -0.90 3.80 26.77
CA GLU A 245 -1.36 3.12 27.98
C GLU A 245 -2.88 2.81 27.98
N TYR A 246 -3.66 3.57 27.20
CA TYR A 246 -5.12 3.37 27.06
C TYR A 246 -5.46 2.37 25.92
N THR A 247 -4.47 1.74 25.30
CA THR A 247 -4.72 0.71 24.28
C THR A 247 -4.74 -0.68 24.91
N THR A 248 -5.55 -1.56 24.32
CA THR A 248 -5.60 -2.99 24.69
C THR A 248 -5.15 -3.85 23.53
N ASN A 249 -4.63 -5.02 23.83
CA ASN A 249 -4.25 -5.99 22.82
C ASN A 249 -5.46 -6.48 22.04
N MET A 250 -5.31 -6.65 20.72
CA MET A 250 -6.34 -7.28 19.90
C MET A 250 -6.41 -8.78 20.20
N SER A 251 -7.59 -9.26 20.57
CA SER A 251 -7.84 -10.67 20.91
C SER A 251 -8.07 -11.54 19.67
N TYR A 252 -7.31 -11.35 18.58
CA TYR A 252 -7.37 -12.28 17.45
C TYR A 252 -6.49 -13.50 17.72
N THR A 253 -7.08 -14.68 17.55
CA THR A 253 -6.31 -15.93 17.59
C THR A 253 -5.33 -15.93 16.43
N PRO A 254 -4.02 -15.99 16.70
CA PRO A 254 -3.03 -16.03 15.62
C PRO A 254 -3.16 -17.33 14.84
N PHE A 255 -2.84 -17.30 13.56
CA PHE A 255 -2.65 -18.53 12.80
C PHE A 255 -1.45 -19.28 13.35
N SER A 256 -1.66 -20.47 13.90
CA SER A 256 -0.62 -21.25 14.58
C SER A 256 0.06 -22.27 13.66
N ARG A 257 -0.50 -22.52 12.47
CA ARG A 257 -0.05 -23.62 11.60
C ARG A 257 0.50 -23.09 10.29
N ILE A 258 1.64 -23.66 9.88
CA ILE A 258 2.13 -23.54 8.50
C ILE A 258 1.05 -23.92 7.49
N GLU A 259 0.17 -24.87 7.83
CA GLU A 259 -0.96 -25.30 7.02
C GLU A 259 -1.95 -24.17 6.72
N ASP A 260 -2.15 -23.22 7.61
CA ASP A 260 -3.06 -22.08 7.39
C ASP A 260 -2.48 -21.10 6.37
N LEU A 261 -1.15 -20.96 6.32
CA LEU A 261 -0.43 -20.25 5.29
C LEU A 261 -0.36 -21.03 3.97
N ILE A 262 -0.06 -22.32 4.06
CA ILE A 262 0.22 -23.20 2.90
C ILE A 262 -1.06 -23.66 2.21
N LYS A 263 -2.14 -23.99 2.92
CA LYS A 263 -3.39 -24.47 2.32
C LYS A 263 -4.03 -23.46 1.35
N LYS A 264 -3.85 -22.17 1.61
CA LYS A 264 -4.40 -21.12 0.74
C LYS A 264 -3.42 -20.65 -0.32
N ASP A 265 -2.10 -20.80 -0.09
CA ASP A 265 -1.06 -20.18 -0.90
C ASP A 265 0.06 -21.13 -1.34
N ILE A 266 -0.19 -22.45 -1.36
CA ILE A 266 0.84 -23.45 -1.78
C ILE A 266 1.29 -23.23 -3.23
N LEU A 267 0.38 -22.84 -4.11
CA LEU A 267 0.68 -22.54 -5.51
C LEU A 267 1.68 -21.37 -5.64
N PRO A 268 1.47 -20.22 -4.99
CA PRO A 268 2.47 -19.15 -4.94
C PRO A 268 3.82 -19.62 -4.42
N ILE A 269 3.88 -20.43 -3.34
CA ILE A 269 5.14 -20.93 -2.78
C ILE A 269 5.89 -21.82 -3.79
N ILE A 270 5.19 -22.71 -4.46
CA ILE A 270 5.78 -23.56 -5.51
C ILE A 270 6.32 -22.70 -6.65
N PHE A 271 5.57 -21.69 -7.10
CA PHE A 271 6.02 -20.76 -8.14
C PHE A 271 7.23 -19.94 -7.70
N ILE A 272 7.33 -19.56 -6.39
CA ILE A 272 8.53 -18.91 -5.85
C ILE A 272 9.74 -19.82 -5.99
N LEU A 273 9.66 -21.02 -5.49
CA LEU A 273 10.77 -21.97 -5.50
C LEU A 273 11.24 -22.25 -6.93
N ILE A 274 10.30 -22.48 -7.85
CA ILE A 274 10.60 -22.64 -9.27
C ILE A 274 11.23 -21.36 -9.84
N GLY A 275 10.66 -20.20 -9.53
CA GLY A 275 11.16 -18.91 -9.97
C GLY A 275 12.57 -18.57 -9.46
N LEU A 276 12.86 -18.84 -8.19
CA LEU A 276 14.20 -18.68 -7.60
C LEU A 276 15.22 -19.64 -8.25
N LEU A 277 14.83 -20.87 -8.52
CA LEU A 277 15.68 -21.85 -9.21
C LEU A 277 16.00 -21.41 -10.64
N ILE A 278 15.01 -20.94 -11.39
CA ILE A 278 15.19 -20.40 -12.75
C ILE A 278 16.04 -19.14 -12.73
N ALA A 279 15.78 -18.20 -11.81
CA ALA A 279 16.53 -16.96 -11.67
C ALA A 279 18.01 -17.21 -11.33
N LYS A 280 18.28 -18.16 -10.44
CA LYS A 280 19.64 -18.59 -10.10
C LYS A 280 20.34 -19.25 -11.30
N HIS A 281 19.66 -20.13 -12.00
CA HIS A 281 20.23 -20.88 -13.13
C HIS A 281 20.58 -19.97 -14.33
N LYS A 282 19.78 -18.92 -14.57
CA LYS A 282 19.93 -18.04 -15.75
C LYS A 282 20.71 -16.75 -15.50
N ASN A 283 21.28 -16.52 -14.31
CA ASN A 283 21.93 -15.23 -13.92
C ASN A 283 21.04 -14.00 -14.21
N LEU A 284 19.72 -14.16 -14.11
CA LEU A 284 18.74 -13.12 -14.45
C LEU A 284 18.70 -11.98 -13.44
N ILE A 285 19.39 -12.14 -12.32
CA ILE A 285 19.39 -11.21 -11.19
C ILE A 285 20.39 -10.07 -11.47
N LYS A 286 20.06 -9.20 -12.43
CA LYS A 286 20.90 -8.04 -12.76
C LYS A 286 20.74 -6.83 -11.83
N ASN A 287 19.60 -6.66 -11.19
CA ASN A 287 19.31 -5.50 -10.34
C ASN A 287 19.32 -5.86 -8.85
N LYS A 288 20.53 -5.94 -8.26
CA LYS A 288 20.75 -6.33 -6.86
C LYS A 288 19.85 -5.59 -5.82
N THR A 289 19.51 -4.33 -6.08
CA THR A 289 18.79 -3.49 -5.12
C THR A 289 17.31 -3.88 -5.00
N LEU A 290 16.66 -4.18 -6.12
CA LEU A 290 15.24 -4.56 -6.10
C LEU A 290 15.04 -6.00 -5.65
N ASN A 291 15.96 -6.89 -6.06
CA ASN A 291 15.93 -8.26 -5.56
C ASN A 291 16.05 -8.33 -4.03
N LEU A 292 16.84 -7.42 -3.44
CA LEU A 292 16.91 -7.32 -1.99
C LEU A 292 15.57 -6.90 -1.38
N PHE A 293 14.84 -5.96 -2.01
CA PHE A 293 13.54 -5.51 -1.55
C PHE A 293 12.48 -6.62 -1.59
N GLU A 294 12.41 -7.35 -2.68
CA GLU A 294 11.46 -8.46 -2.87
C GLU A 294 11.71 -9.59 -1.88
N LEU A 295 12.98 -10.00 -1.77
CA LEU A 295 13.39 -11.01 -0.78
C LEU A 295 13.13 -10.52 0.65
N TYR A 296 13.38 -9.24 0.93
CA TYR A 296 13.06 -8.66 2.23
C TYR A 296 11.56 -8.78 2.54
N LEU A 297 10.66 -8.44 1.62
CA LEU A 297 9.21 -8.57 1.83
C LEU A 297 8.81 -10.02 2.14
N ILE A 298 9.36 -10.99 1.40
CA ILE A 298 9.07 -12.40 1.59
C ILE A 298 9.58 -12.86 2.96
N PHE A 299 10.87 -12.66 3.24
CA PHE A 299 11.50 -13.18 4.45
C PHE A 299 11.02 -12.47 5.73
N SER A 300 10.85 -11.15 5.70
CA SER A 300 10.33 -10.41 6.86
C SER A 300 8.89 -10.80 7.18
N SER A 301 8.06 -11.02 6.17
CA SER A 301 6.67 -11.45 6.36
C SER A 301 6.60 -12.85 6.97
N ILE A 302 7.40 -13.80 6.48
CA ILE A 302 7.47 -15.16 7.04
C ILE A 302 8.01 -15.13 8.46
N LEU A 303 9.11 -14.40 8.70
CA LEU A 303 9.72 -14.30 10.01
C LEU A 303 8.72 -13.74 11.04
N LEU A 304 8.11 -12.61 10.73
CA LEU A 304 7.14 -11.99 11.63
C LEU A 304 5.88 -12.83 11.79
N TYR A 305 5.43 -13.53 10.75
CA TYR A 305 4.26 -14.41 10.83
C TYR A 305 4.38 -15.46 11.95
N PHE A 306 5.59 -16.01 12.15
CA PHE A 306 5.84 -17.02 13.19
C PHE A 306 6.30 -16.44 14.53
N PHE A 307 6.91 -15.27 14.54
CA PHE A 307 7.57 -14.73 15.73
C PHE A 307 6.92 -13.46 16.30
N VAL A 308 5.91 -12.89 15.64
CA VAL A 308 5.20 -11.74 16.23
C VAL A 308 4.48 -12.18 17.50
N PRO A 309 4.63 -11.47 18.63
CA PRO A 309 3.97 -11.81 19.87
C PRO A 309 2.44 -11.77 19.72
N GLU A 310 1.76 -12.72 20.36
CA GLU A 310 0.31 -12.73 20.45
C GLU A 310 -0.21 -11.43 21.07
N GLY A 311 -1.27 -10.88 20.49
CA GLY A 311 -1.85 -9.62 20.92
C GLY A 311 -1.17 -8.35 20.39
N ALA A 312 0.09 -8.44 19.91
CA ALA A 312 0.78 -7.27 19.35
C ALA A 312 0.33 -6.96 17.92
N LEU A 313 0.17 -7.99 17.10
CA LEU A 313 -0.28 -7.90 15.73
C LEU A 313 -0.92 -9.23 15.31
N TRP A 314 -2.10 -9.18 14.69
CA TRP A 314 -2.64 -10.37 14.05
C TRP A 314 -1.79 -10.75 12.84
N ASN A 315 -1.18 -11.94 12.90
CA ASN A 315 -0.20 -12.39 11.90
C ASN A 315 -0.78 -12.56 10.47
N GLY A 316 -2.10 -12.74 10.33
CA GLY A 316 -2.77 -12.72 9.03
C GLY A 316 -2.55 -11.42 8.25
N ARG A 317 -2.28 -10.29 8.93
CA ARG A 317 -1.96 -9.00 8.29
C ARG A 317 -0.60 -8.98 7.59
N LEU A 318 0.21 -10.03 7.74
CA LEU A 318 1.53 -10.16 7.09
C LEU A 318 1.44 -10.87 5.73
N VAL A 319 0.39 -11.66 5.50
CA VAL A 319 0.16 -12.39 4.24
C VAL A 319 0.16 -11.48 2.99
N PRO A 320 -0.44 -10.28 3.00
CA PRO A 320 -0.38 -9.37 1.84
C PRO A 320 1.04 -9.00 1.39
N PHE A 321 1.99 -8.83 2.32
CA PHE A 321 3.37 -8.50 1.98
C PHE A 321 4.13 -9.68 1.41
N PHE A 322 3.86 -10.88 1.92
CA PHE A 322 4.36 -12.12 1.36
C PHE A 322 3.93 -12.28 -0.10
N ASN A 323 2.61 -12.19 -0.37
CA ASN A 323 2.07 -12.28 -1.71
C ASN A 323 2.59 -11.19 -2.65
N LEU A 324 2.76 -9.96 -2.14
CA LEU A 324 3.33 -8.86 -2.91
C LEU A 324 4.79 -9.14 -3.30
N GLY A 325 5.59 -9.64 -2.36
CA GLY A 325 6.98 -10.03 -2.62
C GLY A 325 7.09 -11.10 -3.71
N ILE A 326 6.18 -12.09 -3.69
CA ILE A 326 6.08 -13.13 -4.72
C ILE A 326 5.73 -12.55 -6.08
N ILE A 327 4.69 -11.70 -6.14
CA ILE A 327 4.24 -11.08 -7.38
C ILE A 327 5.37 -10.27 -8.01
N PHE A 328 6.13 -9.52 -7.21
CA PHE A 328 7.31 -8.81 -7.69
C PHE A 328 8.36 -9.76 -8.26
N LEU A 329 8.68 -10.84 -7.56
CA LEU A 329 9.67 -11.81 -7.99
C LEU A 329 9.27 -12.52 -9.29
N LEU A 330 8.02 -12.99 -9.39
CA LEU A 330 7.48 -13.64 -10.60
C LEU A 330 7.49 -12.71 -11.81
N SER A 331 7.12 -11.44 -11.61
CA SER A 331 7.12 -10.45 -12.68
C SER A 331 8.53 -10.20 -13.23
N LEU A 332 9.58 -10.25 -12.41
CA LEU A 332 10.96 -10.13 -12.88
C LEU A 332 11.38 -11.30 -13.77
N ILE A 333 10.89 -12.49 -13.51
CA ILE A 333 11.20 -13.70 -14.28
C ILE A 333 10.59 -13.61 -15.68
N HIS A 334 9.33 -13.22 -15.79
CA HIS A 334 8.65 -13.05 -17.09
C HIS A 334 9.26 -11.94 -17.95
N ILE A 335 9.85 -10.92 -17.33
CA ILE A 335 10.51 -9.79 -18.01
C ILE A 335 11.80 -10.24 -18.71
N SER A 336 12.46 -11.25 -18.21
CA SER A 336 13.75 -11.71 -18.74
C SER A 336 13.65 -12.70 -19.91
N GLU A 337 12.45 -13.21 -20.23
CA GLU A 337 12.25 -14.24 -21.27
C GLU A 337 11.71 -13.79 -22.66
N PRO A 338 11.28 -12.56 -22.95
CA PRO A 338 10.63 -12.23 -24.22
C PRO A 338 11.48 -12.44 -25.47
N THR A 339 12.78 -12.67 -25.35
CA THR A 339 13.71 -12.73 -26.49
C THR A 339 13.90 -14.13 -27.09
N ARG A 340 13.26 -15.18 -26.55
CA ARG A 340 13.42 -16.56 -27.02
C ARG A 340 12.28 -17.11 -27.90
N LEU A 341 11.17 -16.40 -28.06
CA LEU A 341 10.06 -16.83 -28.90
C LEU A 341 10.14 -16.31 -30.35
N THR A 342 11.22 -15.60 -30.71
CA THR A 342 11.42 -15.03 -32.06
C THR A 342 12.75 -15.45 -32.71
N SER A 343 13.31 -16.57 -32.30
CA SER A 343 14.44 -17.20 -33.02
C SER A 343 14.08 -18.57 -33.53
#